data_eb88fd75b44a82192db85aa84dd65f27
#
_entry.id   eb88fd75b44a82192db85aa84dd65f27
#
_cell.length_a   1.000
_cell.length_b   1.000
_cell.length_c   1.000
_cell.angle_alpha   90.00
_cell.angle_beta   90.00
_cell.angle_gamma   90.00
#
_symmetry.space_group_name_H-M   'P 1'
#
loop_
_entity.id
_entity.type
_entity.pdbx_description
1 polymer ?
#
loop_
_entity_poly.entity_id
_entity_poly.type
_entity_poly.pdbx_seq_one_letter_code
_entity_poly.pdbx_strand_id
1 'polypeptide(L)'
;MKGKNWLIISAVIMIIVGVLRAVGGIALLAKGNRLDTEIPIVASDMQIYVVSIGLMIIGFLLVYASINLVIKCSKMSWNLCWTALILFLLGGLLNGYLMFGQPLDQGQKINFTAAILVGLFLILGKSTLKTQK
;
A
#
# COMPACT_ATOMS: atom_id res chain seq x y z
N MET A 1 19.78 15.33 -9.31
CA MET A 1 20.28 14.18 -8.58
C MET A 1 19.42 12.97 -8.91
N LYS A 2 20.02 11.99 -9.56
CA LYS A 2 19.29 10.84 -10.07
C LYS A 2 18.68 9.99 -8.95
N GLY A 3 19.41 9.77 -7.85
CA GLY A 3 18.92 8.94 -6.77
C GLY A 3 17.72 9.53 -6.07
N LYS A 4 17.68 10.85 -5.88
CA LYS A 4 16.54 11.52 -5.25
C LYS A 4 15.30 11.41 -6.14
N ASN A 5 15.46 11.47 -7.46
CA ASN A 5 14.34 11.31 -8.37
C ASN A 5 13.70 9.93 -8.24
N TRP A 6 14.51 8.89 -8.04
CA TRP A 6 13.98 7.54 -7.81
C TRP A 6 13.13 7.48 -6.55
N LEU A 7 13.57 8.14 -5.47
CA LEU A 7 12.80 8.20 -4.23
C LEU A 7 11.49 8.98 -4.40
N ILE A 8 11.53 10.07 -5.16
CA ILE A 8 10.32 10.85 -5.45
C ILE A 8 9.32 10.02 -6.25
N ILE A 9 9.78 9.28 -7.25
CA ILE A 9 8.92 8.40 -8.05
C ILE A 9 8.28 7.34 -7.14
N SER A 10 9.07 6.70 -6.28
CA SER A 10 8.55 5.74 -5.30
C SER A 10 7.46 6.37 -4.43
N ALA A 11 7.72 7.56 -3.91
CA ALA A 11 6.78 8.25 -3.04
C ALA A 11 5.48 8.58 -3.76
N VAL A 12 5.55 9.04 -5.01
CA VAL A 12 4.36 9.34 -5.81
C VAL A 12 3.53 8.09 -6.01
N ILE A 13 4.15 6.98 -6.37
CA ILE A 13 3.43 5.71 -6.55
C ILE A 13 2.78 5.28 -5.23
N MET A 14 3.52 5.37 -4.12
CA MET A 14 2.99 5.01 -2.80
C MET A 14 1.81 5.88 -2.39
N ILE A 15 1.87 7.18 -2.68
CA ILE A 15 0.77 8.10 -2.37
C ILE A 15 -0.47 7.71 -3.16
N ILE A 16 -0.33 7.46 -4.46
CA ILE A 16 -1.44 7.04 -5.31
C ILE A 16 -2.06 5.75 -4.79
N VAL A 17 -1.23 4.75 -4.54
CA VAL A 17 -1.70 3.45 -4.04
C VAL A 17 -2.35 3.61 -2.66
N GLY A 18 -1.74 4.42 -1.78
CA GLY A 18 -2.26 4.66 -0.44
C GLY A 18 -3.63 5.33 -0.44
N VAL A 19 -3.79 6.35 -1.28
CA VAL A 19 -5.09 7.03 -1.44
C VAL A 19 -6.14 6.05 -1.97
N LEU A 20 -5.79 5.26 -2.98
CA LEU A 20 -6.71 4.28 -3.54
C LEU A 20 -7.13 3.24 -2.50
N ARG A 21 -6.20 2.81 -1.65
CA ARG A 21 -6.50 1.87 -0.56
C ARG A 21 -7.43 2.48 0.47
N ALA A 22 -7.16 3.72 0.88
CA ALA A 22 -8.00 4.41 1.85
C ALA A 22 -9.42 4.60 1.31
N VAL A 23 -9.54 5.05 0.06
CA VAL A 23 -10.84 5.24 -0.60
C VAL A 23 -11.56 3.90 -0.74
N GLY A 24 -10.83 2.84 -1.13
CA GLY A 24 -11.40 1.50 -1.23
C GLY A 24 -11.92 1.00 0.10
N GLY A 25 -11.19 1.26 1.20
CA GLY A 25 -11.64 0.90 2.54
C GLY A 25 -12.91 1.64 2.94
N ILE A 26 -12.98 2.93 2.65
CA ILE A 26 -14.17 3.74 2.94
C ILE A 26 -15.37 3.23 2.13
N ALA A 27 -15.17 2.95 0.85
CA ALA A 27 -16.24 2.44 -0.02
C ALA A 27 -16.75 1.09 0.47
N LEU A 28 -15.84 0.21 0.86
CA LEU A 28 -16.19 -1.12 1.38
C LEU A 28 -16.96 -1.00 2.69
N LEU A 29 -16.55 -0.09 3.57
CA LEU A 29 -17.24 0.15 4.84
C LEU A 29 -18.65 0.66 4.60
N ALA A 30 -18.81 1.57 3.63
CA ALA A 30 -20.11 2.18 3.33
C ALA A 30 -21.06 1.21 2.64
N LYS A 31 -20.56 0.41 1.69
CA LYS A 31 -21.40 -0.47 0.86
C LYS A 31 -21.43 -1.92 1.34
N GLY A 32 -20.38 -2.35 2.05
CA GLY A 32 -20.30 -3.73 2.52
C GLY A 32 -20.33 -4.71 1.35
N ASN A 33 -21.12 -5.78 1.47
CA ASN A 33 -21.23 -6.81 0.44
C ASN A 33 -21.98 -6.34 -0.82
N ARG A 34 -22.51 -5.13 -0.81
CA ARG A 34 -23.15 -4.52 -1.99
C ARG A 34 -22.15 -3.81 -2.89
N LEU A 35 -20.88 -3.77 -2.49
CA LEU A 35 -19.84 -3.18 -3.32
C LEU A 35 -19.72 -3.95 -4.64
N ASP A 36 -19.70 -3.20 -5.76
CA ASP A 36 -19.58 -3.79 -7.08
C ASP A 36 -18.14 -4.25 -7.30
N THR A 37 -17.92 -5.56 -7.39
CA THR A 37 -16.61 -6.17 -7.58
C THR A 37 -16.68 -7.22 -8.67
N GLU A 38 -15.56 -7.45 -9.36
CA GLU A 38 -15.47 -8.46 -10.41
C GLU A 38 -15.70 -9.88 -9.86
N ILE A 39 -15.21 -10.13 -8.64
CA ILE A 39 -15.34 -11.43 -7.97
C ILE A 39 -16.34 -11.26 -6.82
N PRO A 40 -17.30 -12.19 -6.66
CA PRO A 40 -18.27 -12.07 -5.57
C PRO A 40 -17.59 -12.03 -4.20
N ILE A 41 -18.10 -11.18 -3.33
CA ILE A 41 -17.61 -11.06 -1.95
C ILE A 41 -18.19 -12.22 -1.14
N VAL A 42 -17.30 -13.03 -0.54
CA VAL A 42 -17.69 -14.18 0.28
C VAL A 42 -17.50 -13.93 1.78
N ALA A 43 -17.02 -12.75 2.15
CA ALA A 43 -16.71 -12.40 3.53
C ALA A 43 -17.98 -12.09 4.32
N SER A 44 -17.96 -12.40 5.62
CA SER A 44 -19.00 -12.00 6.55
C SER A 44 -18.95 -10.49 6.82
N ASP A 45 -20.02 -9.93 7.42
CA ASP A 45 -20.05 -8.51 7.73
C ASP A 45 -18.90 -8.10 8.66
N MET A 46 -18.57 -8.93 9.63
CA MET A 46 -17.44 -8.67 10.53
C MET A 46 -16.12 -8.65 9.78
N GLN A 47 -15.91 -9.59 8.87
CA GLN A 47 -14.71 -9.66 8.05
C GLN A 47 -14.60 -8.44 7.13
N ILE A 48 -15.71 -8.01 6.53
CA ILE A 48 -15.75 -6.81 5.70
C ILE A 48 -15.38 -5.59 6.53
N TYR A 49 -15.89 -5.46 7.74
CA TYR A 49 -15.56 -4.36 8.64
C TYR A 49 -14.06 -4.32 8.95
N VAL A 50 -13.49 -5.47 9.32
CA VAL A 50 -12.06 -5.58 9.63
C VAL A 50 -11.20 -5.24 8.42
N VAL A 51 -11.55 -5.77 7.24
CA VAL A 51 -10.83 -5.50 6.00
C VAL A 51 -10.89 -4.01 5.65
N SER A 52 -12.07 -3.39 5.80
CA SER A 52 -12.25 -1.96 5.51
C SER A 52 -11.32 -1.10 6.35
N ILE A 53 -11.28 -1.35 7.66
CA ILE A 53 -10.41 -0.61 8.58
C ILE A 53 -8.94 -0.87 8.24
N GLY A 54 -8.59 -2.11 7.95
CA GLY A 54 -7.22 -2.47 7.55
C GLY A 54 -6.77 -1.74 6.31
N LEU A 55 -7.63 -1.65 5.30
CA LEU A 55 -7.32 -0.92 4.06
C LEU A 55 -7.07 0.55 4.33
N MET A 56 -7.89 1.17 5.19
CA MET A 56 -7.71 2.58 5.55
C MET A 56 -6.40 2.80 6.29
N ILE A 57 -6.07 1.94 7.25
CA ILE A 57 -4.82 2.05 8.01
C ILE A 57 -3.61 1.90 7.10
N ILE A 58 -3.61 0.89 6.24
CA ILE A 58 -2.51 0.65 5.30
C ILE A 58 -2.38 1.83 4.33
N GLY A 59 -3.51 2.34 3.83
CA GLY A 59 -3.51 3.50 2.94
C GLY A 59 -2.88 4.73 3.59
N PHE A 60 -3.26 5.05 4.81
CA PHE A 60 -2.68 6.16 5.55
C PHE A 60 -1.20 5.94 5.83
N LEU A 61 -0.81 4.71 6.17
CA LEU A 61 0.59 4.39 6.43
C LEU A 61 1.45 4.58 5.19
N LEU A 62 0.98 4.16 4.02
CA LEU A 62 1.68 4.34 2.76
C LEU A 62 1.87 5.82 2.45
N VAL A 63 0.83 6.63 2.61
CA VAL A 63 0.91 8.08 2.37
C VAL A 63 1.85 8.73 3.36
N TYR A 64 1.72 8.41 4.63
CA TYR A 64 2.57 8.98 5.68
C TYR A 64 4.05 8.64 5.44
N ALA A 65 4.35 7.38 5.16
CA ALA A 65 5.72 6.93 4.92
C ALA A 65 6.33 7.62 3.70
N SER A 66 5.55 7.76 2.63
CA SER A 66 6.04 8.38 1.40
C SER A 66 6.30 9.86 1.57
N ILE A 67 5.43 10.58 2.29
CA ILE A 67 5.63 12.00 2.58
C ILE A 67 6.89 12.18 3.42
N ASN A 68 7.09 11.36 4.44
CA ASN A 68 8.29 11.41 5.27
C ASN A 68 9.56 11.17 4.44
N LEU A 69 9.50 10.23 3.51
CA LEU A 69 10.65 9.93 2.65
C LEU A 69 11.06 11.16 1.83
N VAL A 70 10.07 11.86 1.24
CA VAL A 70 10.34 13.04 0.42
C VAL A 70 10.88 14.19 1.27
N ILE A 71 10.30 14.42 2.45
CA ILE A 71 10.66 15.54 3.31
C ILE A 71 12.00 15.29 3.99
N LYS A 72 12.16 14.15 4.65
CA LYS A 72 13.34 13.87 5.47
C LYS A 72 14.47 13.20 4.71
N CYS A 73 14.12 12.38 3.70
CA CYS A 73 15.09 11.63 2.90
C CYS A 73 16.12 10.91 3.79
N SER A 74 15.65 10.29 4.88
CA SER A 74 16.48 9.64 5.87
C SER A 74 16.35 8.13 5.78
N LYS A 75 17.31 7.40 6.35
CA LYS A 75 17.25 5.94 6.40
C LYS A 75 16.03 5.46 7.18
N MET A 76 15.65 6.19 8.24
CA MET A 76 14.47 5.85 9.01
C MET A 76 13.20 5.95 8.16
N SER A 77 13.08 7.02 7.36
CA SER A 77 11.95 7.17 6.44
C SER A 77 11.94 6.08 5.38
N TRP A 78 13.11 5.70 4.87
CA TRP A 78 13.28 4.64 3.89
C TRP A 78 12.82 3.29 4.49
N ASN A 79 13.24 2.99 5.72
CA ASN A 79 12.82 1.78 6.42
C ASN A 79 11.31 1.77 6.66
N LEU A 80 10.74 2.93 6.98
CA LEU A 80 9.29 3.07 7.16
C LEU A 80 8.55 2.75 5.86
N CYS A 81 9.08 3.21 4.72
CA CYS A 81 8.50 2.89 3.42
C CYS A 81 8.52 1.39 3.15
N TRP A 82 9.63 0.71 3.46
CA TRP A 82 9.70 -0.74 3.31
C TRP A 82 8.70 -1.46 4.21
N THR A 83 8.57 -1.02 5.46
CA THR A 83 7.60 -1.58 6.39
C THR A 83 6.18 -1.42 5.85
N ALA A 84 5.84 -0.21 5.39
CA ALA A 84 4.52 0.06 4.82
C ALA A 84 4.26 -0.80 3.57
N LEU A 85 5.27 -0.98 2.73
CA LEU A 85 5.16 -1.77 1.50
C LEU A 85 4.92 -3.25 1.82
N ILE A 86 5.66 -3.80 2.79
CA ILE A 86 5.49 -5.18 3.22
C ILE A 86 4.10 -5.39 3.80
N LEU A 87 3.64 -4.47 4.67
CA LEU A 87 2.30 -4.54 5.23
C LEU A 87 1.23 -4.44 4.15
N PHE A 88 1.45 -3.61 3.14
CA PHE A 88 0.55 -3.50 1.99
C PHE A 88 0.43 -4.85 1.27
N LEU A 89 1.53 -5.53 1.00
CA LEU A 89 1.51 -6.83 0.32
C LEU A 89 0.83 -7.91 1.16
N LEU A 90 1.23 -8.02 2.44
CA LEU A 90 0.66 -9.02 3.34
C LEU A 90 -0.82 -8.77 3.57
N GLY A 91 -1.18 -7.50 3.79
CA GLY A 91 -2.57 -7.11 3.97
C GLY A 91 -3.41 -7.39 2.74
N GLY A 92 -2.84 -7.16 1.55
CA GLY A 92 -3.50 -7.45 0.29
C GLY A 92 -3.81 -8.94 0.12
N LEU A 93 -2.83 -9.80 0.43
CA LEU A 93 -3.03 -11.25 0.36
C LEU A 93 -4.12 -11.71 1.33
N LEU A 94 -4.06 -11.20 2.56
CA LEU A 94 -5.05 -11.54 3.58
C LEU A 94 -6.45 -11.05 3.20
N ASN A 95 -6.54 -9.81 2.70
CA ASN A 95 -7.80 -9.23 2.25
C ASN A 95 -8.40 -10.03 1.10
N GLY A 96 -7.59 -10.42 0.12
CA GLY A 96 -8.06 -11.23 -0.99
C GLY A 96 -8.59 -12.58 -0.53
N TYR A 97 -7.89 -13.20 0.42
CA TYR A 97 -8.33 -14.47 0.99
C TYR A 97 -9.66 -14.32 1.75
N LEU A 98 -9.77 -13.31 2.62
CA LEU A 98 -10.96 -13.10 3.42
C LEU A 98 -12.16 -12.66 2.60
N MET A 99 -11.96 -11.78 1.61
CA MET A 99 -13.04 -11.18 0.83
C MET A 99 -13.53 -12.11 -0.28
N PHE A 100 -12.61 -12.79 -0.96
CA PHE A 100 -12.92 -13.52 -2.18
C PHE A 100 -12.55 -15.00 -2.11
N GLY A 101 -11.93 -15.44 -1.02
CA GLY A 101 -11.43 -16.80 -0.90
C GLY A 101 -10.21 -17.11 -1.78
N GLN A 102 -9.63 -16.09 -2.41
CA GLN A 102 -8.50 -16.22 -3.32
C GLN A 102 -7.44 -15.17 -2.98
N PRO A 103 -6.26 -15.58 -2.47
CA PRO A 103 -5.21 -14.60 -2.14
C PRO A 103 -4.59 -13.94 -3.37
N LEU A 104 -4.65 -14.58 -4.54
CA LEU A 104 -4.03 -14.07 -5.76
C LEU A 104 -5.08 -13.83 -6.84
N ASP A 105 -5.92 -12.82 -6.64
CA ASP A 105 -6.84 -12.37 -7.67
C ASP A 105 -6.15 -11.39 -8.61
N GLN A 106 -6.88 -10.88 -9.60
CA GLN A 106 -6.32 -9.95 -10.59
C GLN A 106 -5.87 -8.64 -9.95
N GLY A 107 -6.60 -8.14 -8.96
CA GLY A 107 -6.22 -6.95 -8.22
C GLY A 107 -4.90 -7.13 -7.49
N GLN A 108 -4.63 -8.32 -6.97
CA GLN A 108 -3.38 -8.62 -6.30
C GLN A 108 -2.18 -8.60 -7.25
N LYS A 109 -2.37 -9.03 -8.49
CA LYS A 109 -1.30 -8.95 -9.48
C LYS A 109 -0.87 -7.51 -9.72
N ILE A 110 -1.83 -6.59 -9.79
CA ILE A 110 -1.55 -5.15 -9.91
C ILE A 110 -0.82 -4.66 -8.68
N ASN A 111 -1.24 -5.07 -7.48
CA ASN A 111 -0.61 -4.69 -6.23
C ASN A 111 0.84 -5.16 -6.16
N PHE A 112 1.12 -6.41 -6.55
CA PHE A 112 2.48 -6.94 -6.58
C PHE A 112 3.34 -6.17 -7.58
N THR A 113 2.81 -5.85 -8.76
CA THR A 113 3.54 -5.08 -9.77
C THR A 113 3.92 -3.71 -9.21
N ALA A 114 2.97 -3.00 -8.60
CA ALA A 114 3.24 -1.69 -8.00
C ALA A 114 4.29 -1.79 -6.90
N ALA A 115 4.18 -2.82 -6.06
CA ALA A 115 5.13 -3.03 -4.95
C ALA A 115 6.54 -3.31 -5.45
N ILE A 116 6.68 -4.10 -6.51
CA ILE A 116 7.99 -4.40 -7.11
C ILE A 116 8.61 -3.12 -7.66
N LEU A 117 7.83 -2.30 -8.37
CA LEU A 117 8.31 -1.04 -8.90
C LEU A 117 8.77 -0.10 -7.79
N VAL A 118 7.95 0.06 -6.75
CA VAL A 118 8.29 0.91 -5.61
C VAL A 118 9.57 0.40 -4.93
N GLY A 119 9.65 -0.89 -4.69
CA GLY A 119 10.82 -1.50 -4.05
C GLY A 119 12.09 -1.26 -4.86
N LEU A 120 12.01 -1.43 -6.18
CA LEU A 120 13.12 -1.19 -7.09
C LEU A 120 13.61 0.26 -7.01
N PHE A 121 12.68 1.21 -7.07
CA PHE A 121 13.03 2.63 -7.00
C PHE A 121 13.57 3.01 -5.62
N LEU A 122 13.08 2.41 -4.55
CA LEU A 122 13.61 2.61 -3.21
C LEU A 122 15.08 2.16 -3.12
N ILE A 123 15.38 1.01 -3.71
CA ILE A 123 16.74 0.50 -3.76
C ILE A 123 17.65 1.42 -4.58
N LEU A 124 17.17 1.85 -5.75
CA LEU A 124 17.95 2.74 -6.63
C LEU A 124 18.22 4.09 -5.98
N GLY A 125 17.30 4.57 -5.13
CA GLY A 125 17.47 5.83 -4.45
C GLY A 125 18.19 5.75 -3.11
N LYS A 126 18.56 4.56 -2.66
CA LYS A 126 19.14 4.35 -1.33
C LYS A 126 20.40 5.19 -1.10
N SER A 127 21.21 5.38 -2.13
CA SER A 127 22.49 6.10 -2.01
C SER A 127 22.32 7.58 -1.68
N THR A 128 21.13 8.14 -1.88
CA THR A 128 20.86 9.56 -1.62
C THR A 128 20.29 9.83 -0.23
N LEU A 129 20.08 8.78 0.57
CA LEU A 129 19.54 8.94 1.91
C LEU A 129 20.52 9.69 2.81
N LYS A 130 19.98 10.60 3.61
CA LYS A 130 20.79 11.33 4.59
C LYS A 130 21.17 10.41 5.73
N THR A 131 22.44 10.50 6.14
CA THR A 131 22.92 9.77 7.30
C THR A 131 22.30 10.36 8.55
N GLN A 132 21.71 9.52 9.38
CA GLN A 132 21.20 9.94 10.69
C GLN A 132 22.19 9.62 11.78
N LYS A 133 22.39 10.58 12.63
CA LYS A 133 23.23 10.41 13.81
C LYS A 133 22.39 10.16 15.03
#